data_1799d75ef50fdb37edc99515d1cfccbf
#
_entry.id   1799d75ef50fdb37edc99515d1cfccbf
#
_cell.length_a   1.000
_cell.length_b   1.000
_cell.length_c   1.000
_cell.angle_alpha   90.00
_cell.angle_beta   90.00
_cell.angle_gamma   90.00
#
_symmetry.space_group_name_H-M   'P 1'
#
loop_
_entity.id
_entity.type
_entity.pdbx_description
1 polymer ?
#
loop_
_entity_poly.entity_id
_entity_poly.type
_entity_poly.pdbx_seq_one_letter_code
_entity_poly.pdbx_strand_id
1 'polypeptide(L)'
;MLDEEGRELPRGSTGRLAVTGPTGCRYLDDERQRDYVQHGWNVTGDLYRVDEDGYFWFVARADDMIVSAGYNIAGPEVEWALLAHAAVRECAVVAAQDPERGTVVKACVVLAPGKAASPELVKELQDFVKQRIAPYKYPRVIEFMDALPKTATGKLQRKALRT
;
A
#
# COMPACT_ATOMS: atom_id res chain seq x y z
N MET A 1 9.86 10.62 -12.53
CA MET A 1 10.00 9.89 -11.24
C MET A 1 11.13 10.52 -10.45
N LEU A 2 10.92 10.75 -9.15
CA LEU A 2 11.91 11.41 -8.29
C LEU A 2 12.33 10.53 -7.12
N ASP A 3 13.59 10.66 -6.71
CA ASP A 3 14.07 10.15 -5.42
C ASP A 3 13.64 11.09 -4.26
N GLU A 4 14.12 10.83 -3.04
CA GLU A 4 13.79 11.64 -1.86
C GLU A 4 14.43 13.04 -1.93
N GLU A 5 15.53 13.20 -2.64
CA GLU A 5 16.23 14.46 -2.85
C GLU A 5 15.70 15.28 -4.04
N GLY A 6 14.67 14.77 -4.74
CA GLY A 6 14.06 15.45 -5.87
C GLY A 6 14.80 15.30 -7.20
N ARG A 7 15.73 14.35 -7.32
CA ARG A 7 16.44 14.04 -8.55
C ARG A 7 15.67 13.06 -9.40
N GLU A 8 15.73 13.20 -10.71
CA GLU A 8 15.06 12.29 -11.63
C GLU A 8 15.71 10.91 -11.62
N LEU A 9 14.87 9.88 -11.54
CA LEU A 9 15.26 8.48 -11.58
C LEU A 9 15.21 7.92 -13.01
N PRO A 10 16.13 7.00 -13.39
CA PRO A 10 16.10 6.36 -14.69
C PRO A 10 14.92 5.39 -14.84
N ARG A 11 14.63 4.97 -16.07
CA ARG A 11 13.68 3.88 -16.34
C ARG A 11 14.09 2.59 -15.61
N GLY A 12 13.12 1.75 -15.30
CA GLY A 12 13.31 0.57 -14.46
C GLY A 12 13.22 0.84 -12.95
N SER A 13 13.26 2.12 -12.55
CA SER A 13 13.26 2.54 -11.14
C SER A 13 11.84 2.71 -10.58
N THR A 14 11.75 2.58 -9.25
CA THR A 14 10.57 2.97 -8.46
C THR A 14 10.87 4.27 -7.73
N GLY A 15 9.94 5.23 -7.75
CA GLY A 15 10.12 6.50 -7.09
C GLY A 15 8.80 7.26 -6.94
N ARG A 16 8.88 8.51 -6.45
CA ARG A 16 7.71 9.37 -6.29
C ARG A 16 7.27 9.91 -7.65
N LEU A 17 5.97 9.77 -7.96
CA LEU A 17 5.41 10.40 -9.15
C LEU A 17 5.35 11.92 -8.93
N ALA A 18 5.96 12.66 -9.83
CA ALA A 18 5.92 14.11 -9.84
C ALA A 18 5.65 14.62 -11.26
N VAL A 19 4.93 15.72 -11.35
CA VAL A 19 4.54 16.35 -12.62
C VAL A 19 4.89 17.83 -12.60
N THR A 20 5.16 18.39 -13.78
CA THR A 20 5.34 19.83 -14.00
C THR A 20 4.26 20.37 -14.90
N GLY A 21 4.06 21.67 -14.89
CA GLY A 21 3.10 22.35 -15.75
C GLY A 21 1.86 22.85 -15.00
N PRO A 22 0.81 23.29 -15.71
CA PRO A 22 -0.39 23.93 -15.14
C PRO A 22 -1.37 22.92 -14.49
N THR A 23 -0.99 21.66 -14.36
CA THR A 23 -1.85 20.54 -13.96
C THR A 23 -1.94 20.33 -12.44
N GLY A 24 -1.26 21.14 -11.64
CA GLY A 24 -1.31 21.01 -10.19
C GLY A 24 -2.48 21.76 -9.56
N CYS A 25 -3.08 21.18 -8.51
CA CYS A 25 -3.97 21.96 -7.64
C CYS A 25 -3.12 22.88 -6.74
N ARG A 26 -3.69 24.02 -6.38
CA ARG A 26 -3.16 24.90 -5.34
C ARG A 26 -4.09 24.80 -4.13
N TYR A 27 -3.49 24.47 -2.99
CA TYR A 27 -4.19 24.56 -1.72
C TYR A 27 -4.19 26.02 -1.28
N LEU A 28 -5.37 26.61 -1.10
CA LEU A 28 -5.53 28.00 -0.68
C LEU A 28 -5.27 28.08 0.84
N ASP A 29 -4.26 28.88 1.24
CA ASP A 29 -3.86 29.10 2.64
C ASP A 29 -3.70 27.82 3.47
N ASP A 30 -3.14 26.76 2.88
CA ASP A 30 -2.98 25.46 3.49
C ASP A 30 -1.51 25.00 3.41
N GLU A 31 -0.95 24.57 4.54
CA GLU A 31 0.46 24.14 4.63
C GLU A 31 0.77 22.94 3.75
N ARG A 32 -0.21 22.11 3.38
CA ARG A 32 -0.06 21.00 2.42
C ARG A 32 0.52 21.45 1.06
N GLN A 33 0.41 22.75 0.73
CA GLN A 33 1.03 23.28 -0.48
C GLN A 33 2.55 23.08 -0.50
N ARG A 34 3.21 23.13 0.67
CA ARG A 34 4.67 22.93 0.78
C ARG A 34 5.06 21.47 0.52
N ASP A 35 4.21 20.54 0.95
CA ASP A 35 4.42 19.11 0.72
C ASP A 35 4.12 18.72 -0.72
N TYR A 36 3.19 19.43 -1.36
CA TYR A 36 2.77 19.17 -2.73
C TYR A 36 3.76 19.70 -3.76
N VAL A 37 4.34 20.88 -3.54
CA VAL A 37 5.33 21.49 -4.45
C VAL A 37 6.71 21.41 -3.83
N GLN A 38 7.54 20.49 -4.33
CA GLN A 38 8.91 20.26 -3.88
C GLN A 38 9.86 20.33 -5.09
N HIS A 39 10.97 21.04 -4.96
CA HIS A 39 12.01 21.16 -6.00
C HIS A 39 11.46 21.61 -7.37
N GLY A 40 10.38 22.39 -7.41
CA GLY A 40 9.71 22.82 -8.65
C GLY A 40 8.76 21.81 -9.27
N TRP A 41 8.54 20.66 -8.62
CA TRP A 41 7.64 19.61 -9.04
C TRP A 41 6.36 19.56 -8.19
N ASN A 42 5.24 19.22 -8.81
CA ASN A 42 4.04 18.81 -8.09
C ASN A 42 4.14 17.33 -7.73
N VAL A 43 4.41 17.02 -6.47
CA VAL A 43 4.59 15.64 -5.97
C VAL A 43 3.23 15.07 -5.58
N THR A 44 2.79 14.00 -6.25
CA THR A 44 1.42 13.47 -6.07
C THR A 44 1.22 12.70 -4.76
N GLY A 45 2.30 12.29 -4.12
CA GLY A 45 2.28 11.40 -2.95
C GLY A 45 2.12 9.92 -3.31
N ASP A 46 2.17 9.58 -4.59
CA ASP A 46 2.09 8.21 -5.08
C ASP A 46 3.46 7.72 -5.54
N LEU A 47 3.73 6.43 -5.29
CA LEU A 47 4.90 5.73 -5.79
C LEU A 47 4.54 4.95 -7.05
N TYR A 48 5.36 5.10 -8.07
CA TYR A 48 5.24 4.39 -9.34
C TYR A 48 6.56 3.74 -9.72
N ARG A 49 6.48 2.70 -10.53
CA ARG A 49 7.60 2.15 -11.28
C ARG A 49 7.42 2.51 -12.74
N VAL A 50 8.50 2.99 -13.38
CA VAL A 50 8.54 3.15 -14.83
C VAL A 50 9.27 1.95 -15.41
N ASP A 51 8.64 1.24 -16.36
CA ASP A 51 9.29 0.13 -17.05
C ASP A 51 10.21 0.63 -18.20
N GLU A 52 10.84 -0.32 -18.90
CA GLU A 52 11.76 -0.02 -19.98
C GLU A 52 11.07 0.64 -21.21
N ASP A 53 9.77 0.35 -21.39
CA ASP A 53 8.96 0.93 -22.46
C ASP A 53 8.42 2.33 -22.09
N GLY A 54 8.57 2.74 -20.83
CA GLY A 54 8.16 4.05 -20.33
C GLY A 54 6.74 4.10 -19.75
N TYR A 55 6.09 2.94 -19.52
CA TYR A 55 4.80 2.89 -18.86
C TYR A 55 4.94 3.04 -17.35
N PHE A 56 3.96 3.73 -16.74
CA PHE A 56 3.91 4.00 -15.32
C PHE A 56 3.00 2.99 -14.61
N TRP A 57 3.57 2.23 -13.68
CA TRP A 57 2.86 1.24 -12.88
C TRP A 57 2.74 1.72 -11.46
N PHE A 58 1.51 1.86 -10.98
CA PHE A 58 1.24 2.25 -9.60
C PHE A 58 1.76 1.16 -8.63
N VAL A 59 2.50 1.59 -7.61
CA VAL A 59 3.05 0.70 -6.58
C VAL A 59 2.26 0.85 -5.28
N ALA A 60 2.22 2.05 -4.73
CA ALA A 60 1.52 2.37 -3.48
C ALA A 60 1.41 3.89 -3.29
N ARG A 61 0.67 4.30 -2.28
CA ARG A 61 0.85 5.63 -1.68
C ARG A 61 2.15 5.66 -0.88
N ALA A 62 2.88 6.75 -0.91
CA ALA A 62 4.12 6.90 -0.15
C ALA A 62 3.87 6.79 1.37
N ASP A 63 2.74 7.34 1.85
CA ASP A 63 2.29 7.28 3.24
C ASP A 63 1.66 5.93 3.66
N ASP A 64 1.39 5.04 2.70
CA ASP A 64 0.88 3.68 2.93
C ASP A 64 1.97 2.60 2.81
N MET A 65 3.21 2.98 2.51
CA MET A 65 4.32 2.04 2.46
C MET A 65 4.59 1.47 3.86
N ILE A 66 4.71 0.15 3.94
CA ILE A 66 4.96 -0.56 5.19
C ILE A 66 6.45 -0.84 5.31
N VAL A 67 7.10 -0.26 6.31
CA VAL A 67 8.52 -0.52 6.60
C VAL A 67 8.59 -1.57 7.70
N SER A 68 8.94 -2.81 7.36
CA SER A 68 9.01 -3.92 8.29
C SER A 68 10.39 -4.57 8.24
N ALA A 69 11.10 -4.59 9.37
CA ALA A 69 12.45 -5.14 9.49
C ALA A 69 13.42 -4.62 8.40
N GLY A 70 13.34 -3.33 8.04
CA GLY A 70 14.17 -2.69 7.01
C GLY A 70 13.71 -2.90 5.56
N TYR A 71 12.63 -3.63 5.33
CA TYR A 71 12.06 -3.83 4.00
C TYR A 71 10.87 -2.88 3.75
N ASN A 72 10.86 -2.28 2.58
CA ASN A 72 9.71 -1.50 2.08
C ASN A 72 8.72 -2.46 1.40
N ILE A 73 7.51 -2.55 1.94
CA ILE A 73 6.46 -3.45 1.48
C ILE A 73 5.26 -2.63 1.02
N ALA A 74 4.89 -2.79 -0.25
CA ALA A 74 3.70 -2.17 -0.81
C ALA A 74 2.45 -2.97 -0.41
N GLY A 75 1.54 -2.35 0.35
CA GLY A 75 0.27 -2.98 0.74
C GLY A 75 -0.52 -3.56 -0.44
N PRO A 76 -0.68 -2.84 -1.57
CA PRO A 76 -1.39 -3.36 -2.74
C PRO A 76 -0.84 -4.67 -3.32
N GLU A 77 0.46 -4.92 -3.25
CA GLU A 77 1.06 -6.18 -3.71
C GLU A 77 0.59 -7.37 -2.87
N VAL A 78 0.53 -7.18 -1.54
CA VAL A 78 0.04 -8.20 -0.61
C VAL A 78 -1.47 -8.41 -0.75
N GLU A 79 -2.23 -7.31 -0.95
CA GLU A 79 -3.68 -7.37 -1.22
C GLU A 79 -3.96 -8.16 -2.49
N TRP A 80 -3.24 -7.90 -3.56
CA TRP A 80 -3.38 -8.62 -4.82
C TRP A 80 -3.14 -10.13 -4.64
N ALA A 81 -2.11 -10.51 -3.88
CA ALA A 81 -1.82 -11.91 -3.57
C ALA A 81 -2.96 -12.55 -2.76
N LEU A 82 -3.51 -11.85 -1.73
CA LEU A 82 -4.61 -12.35 -0.92
C LEU A 82 -5.93 -12.47 -1.70
N LEU A 83 -6.25 -11.51 -2.57
CA LEU A 83 -7.47 -11.51 -3.39
C LEU A 83 -7.52 -12.68 -4.38
N ALA A 84 -6.39 -13.30 -4.70
CA ALA A 84 -6.35 -14.52 -5.52
C ALA A 84 -6.78 -15.78 -4.74
N HIS A 85 -7.00 -15.72 -3.42
CA HIS A 85 -7.44 -16.83 -2.60
C HIS A 85 -8.97 -16.89 -2.55
N ALA A 86 -9.54 -18.08 -2.78
CA ALA A 86 -11.01 -18.29 -2.87
C ALA A 86 -11.79 -17.92 -1.60
N ALA A 87 -11.14 -17.87 -0.44
CA ALA A 87 -11.78 -17.48 0.81
C ALA A 87 -11.83 -15.95 1.02
N VAL A 88 -11.15 -15.16 0.19
CA VAL A 88 -11.04 -13.70 0.34
C VAL A 88 -11.97 -13.00 -0.62
N ARG A 89 -12.90 -12.19 -0.10
CA ARG A 89 -13.78 -11.33 -0.90
C ARG A 89 -13.20 -9.93 -1.08
N GLU A 90 -12.75 -9.34 0.02
CA GLU A 90 -12.10 -8.03 0.03
C GLU A 90 -10.95 -8.07 1.04
N CYS A 91 -9.90 -7.30 0.81
CA CYS A 91 -8.87 -7.12 1.82
C CYS A 91 -8.26 -5.72 1.74
N ALA A 92 -7.68 -5.30 2.85
CA ALA A 92 -6.85 -4.12 2.96
C ALA A 92 -5.62 -4.44 3.79
N VAL A 93 -4.47 -3.97 3.34
CA VAL A 93 -3.20 -4.22 4.02
C VAL A 93 -2.63 -2.91 4.53
N VAL A 94 -2.27 -2.90 5.81
CA VAL A 94 -1.76 -1.73 6.53
C VAL A 94 -0.58 -2.11 7.42
N ALA A 95 0.15 -1.11 7.88
CA ALA A 95 1.14 -1.25 8.95
C ALA A 95 0.42 -1.43 10.30
N ALA A 96 0.90 -2.37 11.12
CA ALA A 96 0.52 -2.49 12.53
C ALA A 96 1.77 -2.44 13.41
N GLN A 97 1.63 -1.92 14.62
CA GLN A 97 2.73 -1.88 15.58
C GLN A 97 3.02 -3.28 16.13
N ASP A 98 4.29 -3.60 16.31
CA ASP A 98 4.76 -4.86 16.85
C ASP A 98 5.91 -4.58 17.83
N PRO A 99 5.85 -5.11 19.09
CA PRO A 99 6.85 -4.79 20.10
C PRO A 99 8.27 -5.21 19.77
N GLU A 100 8.44 -6.28 18.99
CA GLU A 100 9.76 -6.82 18.65
C GLU A 100 10.31 -6.26 17.32
N ARG A 101 9.42 -5.97 16.37
CA ARG A 101 9.78 -5.62 14.98
C ARG A 101 9.49 -4.16 14.62
N GLY A 102 8.96 -3.39 15.57
CA GLY A 102 8.49 -2.03 15.36
C GLY A 102 7.22 -1.98 14.51
N THR A 103 7.26 -2.52 13.30
CA THR A 103 6.12 -2.54 12.39
C THR A 103 6.06 -3.86 11.61
N VAL A 104 4.84 -4.39 11.48
CA VAL A 104 4.55 -5.61 10.71
C VAL A 104 3.42 -5.38 9.72
N VAL A 105 3.33 -6.27 8.73
CA VAL A 105 2.23 -6.28 7.76
C VAL A 105 0.99 -6.87 8.43
N LYS A 106 -0.10 -6.11 8.45
CA LYS A 106 -1.43 -6.53 8.90
C LYS A 106 -2.38 -6.54 7.70
N ALA A 107 -3.08 -7.65 7.51
CA ALA A 107 -4.16 -7.78 6.53
C ALA A 107 -5.52 -7.79 7.25
N CYS A 108 -6.39 -6.86 6.87
CA CYS A 108 -7.80 -6.85 7.24
C CYS A 108 -8.58 -7.53 6.12
N VAL A 109 -9.24 -8.64 6.41
CA VAL A 109 -9.82 -9.54 5.41
C VAL A 109 -11.31 -9.69 5.62
N VAL A 110 -12.08 -9.47 4.55
CA VAL A 110 -13.49 -9.82 4.49
C VAL A 110 -13.62 -11.14 3.74
N LEU A 111 -14.21 -12.12 4.38
CA LEU A 111 -14.34 -13.47 3.83
C LEU A 111 -15.41 -13.56 2.74
N ALA A 112 -15.20 -14.48 1.81
CA ALA A 112 -16.21 -14.87 0.84
C ALA A 112 -17.43 -15.56 1.53
N PRO A 113 -18.63 -15.50 0.94
CA PRO A 113 -19.81 -16.16 1.49
C PRO A 113 -19.57 -17.65 1.80
N GLY A 114 -20.04 -18.11 2.95
CA GLY A 114 -19.89 -19.50 3.39
C GLY A 114 -18.51 -19.86 3.95
N LYS A 115 -17.60 -18.92 4.07
CA LYS A 115 -16.30 -19.10 4.74
C LYS A 115 -16.37 -18.58 6.17
N ALA A 116 -15.67 -19.27 7.09
CA ALA A 116 -15.61 -18.92 8.50
C ALA A 116 -14.17 -18.57 8.91
N ALA A 117 -14.04 -17.60 9.80
CA ALA A 117 -12.75 -17.24 10.39
C ALA A 117 -12.26 -18.38 11.30
N SER A 118 -11.00 -18.76 11.14
CA SER A 118 -10.36 -19.74 12.00
C SER A 118 -8.83 -19.53 12.01
N PRO A 119 -8.13 -20.04 13.05
CA PRO A 119 -6.65 -20.01 13.09
C PRO A 119 -6.02 -20.77 11.92
N GLU A 120 -6.65 -21.83 11.44
CA GLU A 120 -6.19 -22.64 10.31
C GLU A 120 -6.24 -21.80 9.02
N LEU A 121 -7.33 -21.05 8.81
CA LEU A 121 -7.45 -20.16 7.66
C LEU A 121 -6.43 -19.02 7.71
N VAL A 122 -6.11 -18.49 8.88
CA VAL A 122 -5.02 -17.51 9.04
C VAL A 122 -3.72 -18.08 8.50
N LYS A 123 -3.36 -19.29 8.94
CA LYS A 123 -2.13 -19.97 8.51
C LYS A 123 -2.15 -20.26 7.01
N GLU A 124 -3.29 -20.75 6.49
CA GLU A 124 -3.48 -21.02 5.06
C GLU A 124 -3.24 -19.76 4.21
N LEU A 125 -3.83 -18.63 4.58
CA LEU A 125 -3.66 -17.36 3.88
C LEU A 125 -2.21 -16.85 3.96
N GLN A 126 -1.56 -16.97 5.12
CA GLN A 126 -0.15 -16.60 5.27
C GLN A 126 0.76 -17.44 4.38
N ASP A 127 0.56 -18.74 4.34
CA ASP A 127 1.38 -19.65 3.53
C ASP A 127 1.08 -19.48 2.04
N PHE A 128 -0.16 -19.19 1.67
CA PHE A 128 -0.56 -18.86 0.30
C PHE A 128 0.15 -17.59 -0.22
N VAL A 129 0.24 -16.54 0.60
CA VAL A 129 0.96 -15.31 0.23
C VAL A 129 2.46 -15.59 0.06
N LYS A 130 3.09 -16.35 0.99
CA LYS A 130 4.53 -16.70 0.91
C LYS A 130 4.89 -17.47 -0.36
N GLN A 131 3.95 -18.22 -0.93
CA GLN A 131 4.15 -18.96 -2.18
C GLN A 131 4.03 -18.10 -3.44
N ARG A 132 3.39 -16.93 -3.35
CA ARG A 132 3.07 -16.07 -4.50
C ARG A 132 3.95 -14.85 -4.64
N ILE A 133 4.38 -14.29 -3.52
CA ILE A 133 5.26 -13.13 -3.48
C ILE A 133 6.43 -13.40 -2.54
N ALA A 134 7.39 -12.47 -2.48
CA ALA A 134 8.57 -12.65 -1.61
C ALA A 134 8.14 -12.96 -0.15
N PRO A 135 8.65 -14.04 0.46
CA PRO A 135 8.16 -14.54 1.75
C PRO A 135 8.15 -13.52 2.88
N TYR A 136 9.09 -12.56 2.89
CA TYR A 136 9.15 -11.53 3.94
C TYR A 136 7.95 -10.56 3.91
N LYS A 137 7.18 -10.52 2.81
CA LYS A 137 6.02 -9.63 2.61
C LYS A 137 4.71 -10.20 3.20
N TYR A 138 4.69 -11.47 3.65
CA TYR A 138 3.45 -12.07 4.13
C TYR A 138 2.86 -11.31 5.33
N PRO A 139 1.53 -11.24 5.46
CA PRO A 139 0.89 -10.58 6.61
C PRO A 139 1.12 -11.40 7.87
N ARG A 140 1.79 -10.80 8.87
CA ARG A 140 2.00 -11.45 10.18
C ARG A 140 0.73 -11.45 11.03
N VAL A 141 -0.10 -10.44 10.81
CA VAL A 141 -1.40 -10.31 11.46
C VAL A 141 -2.46 -10.38 10.38
N ILE A 142 -3.47 -11.23 10.60
CA ILE A 142 -4.70 -11.27 9.79
C ILE A 142 -5.87 -11.04 10.74
N GLU A 143 -6.66 -10.02 10.44
CA GLU A 143 -7.88 -9.69 11.14
C GLU A 143 -9.07 -9.87 10.21
N PHE A 144 -10.02 -10.74 10.61
CA PHE A 144 -11.25 -10.91 9.87
C PHE A 144 -12.29 -9.88 10.31
N MET A 145 -13.00 -9.32 9.35
CA MET A 145 -14.03 -8.32 9.59
C MET A 145 -15.20 -8.47 8.62
N ASP A 146 -16.37 -7.96 8.99
CA ASP A 146 -17.58 -8.05 8.18
C ASP A 146 -17.52 -7.13 6.96
N ALA A 147 -16.91 -5.95 7.10
CA ALA A 147 -16.74 -4.97 6.04
C ALA A 147 -15.50 -4.09 6.25
N LEU A 148 -14.86 -3.67 5.17
CA LEU A 148 -13.80 -2.67 5.23
C LEU A 148 -14.38 -1.26 5.38
N PRO A 149 -13.74 -0.37 6.18
CA PRO A 149 -14.17 1.02 6.31
C PRO A 149 -13.97 1.76 4.99
N LYS A 150 -15.04 2.38 4.50
CA LYS A 150 -15.05 3.16 3.25
C LYS A 150 -15.63 4.54 3.49
N THR A 151 -15.20 5.52 2.70
CA THR A 151 -15.84 6.84 2.64
C THR A 151 -17.23 6.74 2.02
N ALA A 152 -18.02 7.82 2.11
CA ALA A 152 -19.32 7.93 1.42
C ALA A 152 -19.20 7.71 -0.10
N THR A 153 -18.03 7.98 -0.69
CA THR A 153 -17.74 7.76 -2.11
C THR A 153 -17.16 6.38 -2.42
N GLY A 154 -17.12 5.46 -1.45
CA GLY A 154 -16.64 4.08 -1.62
C GLY A 154 -15.13 3.90 -1.54
N LYS A 155 -14.35 4.95 -1.25
CA LYS A 155 -12.88 4.83 -1.10
C LYS A 155 -12.51 4.20 0.24
N LEU A 156 -11.58 3.23 0.21
CA LEU A 156 -11.04 2.57 1.39
C LEU A 156 -10.36 3.58 2.33
N GLN A 157 -10.70 3.52 3.62
CA GLN A 157 -10.11 4.34 4.68
C GLN A 157 -9.02 3.57 5.43
N ARG A 158 -7.83 3.42 4.84
CA ARG A 158 -6.71 2.66 5.45
C ARG A 158 -6.31 3.18 6.83
N LYS A 159 -6.42 4.50 7.05
CA LYS A 159 -6.10 5.11 8.35
C LYS A 159 -6.94 4.52 9.49
N ALA A 160 -8.19 4.17 9.24
CA ALA A 160 -9.08 3.57 10.25
C ALA A 160 -8.71 2.10 10.59
N LEU A 161 -7.84 1.46 9.80
CA LEU A 161 -7.38 0.08 10.01
C LEU A 161 -6.02 -0.01 10.70
N ARG A 162 -5.32 1.13 10.81
CA ARG A 162 -4.02 1.21 11.50
C ARG A 162 -4.27 1.28 13.00
N THR A 163 -3.79 0.32 13.73
CA THR A 163 -3.84 0.24 15.21
C THR A 163 -2.45 0.13 15.77
#